data_6bd3ca057b70da0c253a9e464fc06295
#
_entry.id   6bd3ca057b70da0c253a9e464fc06295
#
_cell.length_a   1.000
_cell.length_b   1.000
_cell.length_c   1.000
_cell.angle_alpha   90.00
_cell.angle_beta   90.00
_cell.angle_gamma   90.00
#
_symmetry.space_group_name_H-M   'P 1'
#
loop_
_entity.id
_entity.type
_entity.pdbx_description
1 polymer ?
#
loop_
_entity_poly.entity_id
_entity_poly.type
_entity_poly.pdbx_seq_one_letter_code
_entity_poly.pdbx_strand_id
1 'polypeptide(L)'
;MAHCIEFKGLVMPVSSGTKSLFSTLVACLAVAGATAYGLKHRAEVKQAVAHLSGDLLANRPAKTHAAKQPAANEPTSEAAAPVDDDGVVLKANTSGHFKTDAEINGRSVEVMVDTGATMVALTYEDAERAGIFLRPSDFTGTATTANGISKIAPVKISEITIGGITVRNVDGAVAERGKMQGTLLGMSFLGRLSRVDMRSRALVLHQ
;
A
#
# COMPACT_ATOMS: atom_id res chain seq x y z
N MET A 1 -41.57 1.77 -76.93
CA MET A 1 -40.59 2.60 -76.20
C MET A 1 -40.35 1.94 -74.86
N ALA A 2 -39.28 1.18 -74.76
CA ALA A 2 -38.90 0.48 -73.54
C ALA A 2 -37.84 1.32 -72.79
N HIS A 3 -38.13 1.70 -71.54
CA HIS A 3 -37.17 2.38 -70.64
C HIS A 3 -36.47 1.30 -69.82
N CYS A 4 -35.19 1.15 -70.11
CA CYS A 4 -34.28 0.30 -69.38
C CYS A 4 -33.82 1.08 -68.11
N ILE A 5 -34.06 0.61 -66.91
CA ILE A 5 -33.55 1.19 -65.67
C ILE A 5 -32.36 0.34 -65.25
N GLU A 6 -31.17 0.92 -65.37
CA GLU A 6 -29.91 0.35 -64.95
C GLU A 6 -29.73 0.52 -63.44
N PHE A 7 -29.68 -0.60 -62.69
CA PHE A 7 -29.35 -0.62 -61.27
C PHE A 7 -27.83 -0.66 -61.12
N LYS A 8 -27.21 0.50 -60.84
CA LYS A 8 -25.81 0.59 -60.42
C LYS A 8 -25.68 0.03 -58.99
N GLY A 9 -24.95 -1.09 -58.86
CA GLY A 9 -24.59 -1.69 -57.57
C GLY A 9 -23.74 -0.75 -56.75
N LEU A 10 -24.27 -0.35 -55.59
CA LEU A 10 -23.58 0.40 -54.57
C LEU A 10 -22.69 -0.57 -53.75
N VAL A 11 -21.40 -0.64 -54.08
CA VAL A 11 -20.39 -1.33 -53.28
C VAL A 11 -20.00 -0.40 -52.14
N MET A 12 -20.48 -0.63 -50.95
CA MET A 12 -20.04 0.11 -49.76
C MET A 12 -18.64 -0.37 -49.33
N PRO A 13 -17.66 0.52 -49.14
CA PRO A 13 -16.36 0.13 -48.63
C PRO A 13 -16.50 -0.26 -47.14
N VAL A 14 -16.08 -1.46 -46.80
CA VAL A 14 -15.99 -1.93 -45.44
C VAL A 14 -14.92 -1.09 -44.72
N SER A 15 -15.36 -0.22 -43.81
CA SER A 15 -14.56 0.65 -42.99
C SER A 15 -13.50 -0.12 -42.22
N SER A 16 -12.27 0.39 -42.18
CA SER A 16 -11.12 -0.20 -41.44
C SER A 16 -11.32 -0.31 -39.92
N GLY A 17 -12.40 0.25 -39.38
CA GLY A 17 -12.79 0.16 -37.95
C GLY A 17 -13.23 -1.24 -37.52
N THR A 18 -13.80 -2.07 -38.40
CA THR A 18 -14.27 -3.40 -38.05
C THR A 18 -13.13 -4.38 -37.79
N LYS A 19 -11.98 -4.24 -38.43
CA LYS A 19 -10.80 -5.09 -38.21
C LYS A 19 -10.16 -4.85 -36.84
N SER A 20 -10.19 -3.60 -36.35
CA SER A 20 -9.69 -3.23 -35.02
C SER A 20 -10.56 -3.80 -33.89
N LEU A 21 -11.89 -3.76 -34.04
CA LEU A 21 -12.83 -4.30 -33.06
C LEU A 21 -12.74 -5.84 -32.95
N PHE A 22 -12.55 -6.55 -34.06
CA PHE A 22 -12.34 -7.99 -34.04
C PHE A 22 -11.01 -8.37 -33.37
N SER A 23 -9.94 -7.62 -33.63
CA SER A 23 -8.62 -7.87 -33.00
C SER A 23 -8.64 -7.66 -31.49
N THR A 24 -9.33 -6.61 -31.00
CA THR A 24 -9.46 -6.37 -29.56
C THR A 24 -10.36 -7.41 -28.89
N LEU A 25 -11.44 -7.85 -29.53
CA LEU A 25 -12.30 -8.89 -28.99
C LEU A 25 -11.57 -10.24 -28.85
N VAL A 26 -10.79 -10.62 -29.86
CA VAL A 26 -10.00 -11.87 -29.82
C VAL A 26 -8.92 -11.80 -28.73
N ALA A 27 -8.25 -10.65 -28.57
CA ALA A 27 -7.26 -10.44 -27.50
C ALA A 27 -7.89 -10.53 -26.10
N CYS A 28 -9.06 -9.93 -25.90
CA CYS A 28 -9.79 -10.03 -24.63
C CYS A 28 -10.23 -11.46 -24.30
N LEU A 29 -10.70 -12.22 -25.28
CA LEU A 29 -11.08 -13.62 -25.11
C LEU A 29 -9.87 -14.51 -24.80
N ALA A 30 -8.71 -14.25 -25.41
CA ALA A 30 -7.47 -14.98 -25.12
C ALA A 30 -6.99 -14.74 -23.69
N VAL A 31 -7.04 -13.49 -23.21
CA VAL A 31 -6.67 -13.13 -21.82
C VAL A 31 -7.66 -13.74 -20.83
N ALA A 32 -8.97 -13.68 -21.10
CA ALA A 32 -9.99 -14.29 -20.25
C ALA A 32 -9.86 -15.82 -20.19
N GLY A 33 -9.54 -16.47 -21.32
CA GLY A 33 -9.26 -17.90 -21.38
C GLY A 33 -8.02 -18.31 -20.59
N ALA A 34 -6.94 -17.54 -20.70
CA ALA A 34 -5.70 -17.78 -19.97
C ALA A 34 -5.86 -17.63 -18.45
N THR A 35 -6.63 -16.62 -18.01
CA THR A 35 -6.93 -16.42 -16.58
C THR A 35 -7.84 -17.52 -16.02
N ALA A 36 -8.85 -17.96 -16.77
CA ALA A 36 -9.72 -19.06 -16.36
C ALA A 36 -8.98 -20.40 -16.29
N TYR A 37 -8.06 -20.66 -17.25
CA TYR A 37 -7.21 -21.83 -17.25
C TYR A 37 -6.23 -21.84 -16.07
N GLY A 38 -5.59 -20.70 -15.80
CA GLY A 38 -4.67 -20.54 -14.66
C GLY A 38 -5.35 -20.70 -13.29
N LEU A 39 -6.63 -20.29 -13.16
CA LEU A 39 -7.40 -20.49 -11.94
C LEU A 39 -7.78 -21.97 -11.72
N LYS A 40 -8.09 -22.71 -12.79
CA LYS A 40 -8.44 -24.13 -12.73
C LYS A 40 -7.23 -25.02 -12.44
N HIS A 41 -6.06 -24.65 -12.93
CA HIS A 41 -4.81 -25.43 -12.79
C HIS A 41 -3.77 -24.78 -11.85
N ARG A 42 -4.23 -24.10 -10.82
CA ARG A 42 -3.35 -23.40 -9.83
C ARG A 42 -2.25 -24.27 -9.23
N ALA A 43 -2.51 -25.56 -9.04
CA ALA A 43 -1.54 -26.48 -8.46
C ALA A 43 -0.37 -26.77 -9.43
N GLU A 44 -0.68 -27.00 -10.70
CA GLU A 44 0.32 -27.33 -11.74
C GLU A 44 1.17 -26.10 -12.10
N VAL A 45 0.56 -24.91 -12.17
CA VAL A 45 1.28 -23.65 -12.43
C VAL A 45 2.26 -23.35 -11.30
N LYS A 46 1.90 -23.59 -10.04
CA LYS A 46 2.83 -23.42 -8.90
C LYS A 46 4.03 -24.36 -8.96
N GLN A 47 3.84 -25.61 -9.40
CA GLN A 47 4.94 -26.55 -9.57
C GLN A 47 5.88 -26.15 -10.71
N ALA A 48 5.34 -25.70 -11.84
CA ALA A 48 6.14 -25.25 -12.98
C ALA A 48 7.00 -24.02 -12.64
N VAL A 49 6.45 -23.06 -11.89
CA VAL A 49 7.19 -21.87 -11.42
C VAL A 49 8.26 -22.25 -10.40
N ALA A 50 7.99 -23.22 -9.51
CA ALA A 50 8.97 -23.69 -8.52
C ALA A 50 10.18 -24.37 -9.18
N HIS A 51 10.00 -25.13 -10.27
CA HIS A 51 11.09 -25.74 -11.02
C HIS A 51 11.96 -24.71 -11.75
N LEU A 52 11.37 -23.64 -12.30
CA LEU A 52 12.15 -22.56 -12.96
C LEU A 52 12.94 -21.70 -11.97
N SER A 53 12.49 -21.61 -10.72
CA SER A 53 13.21 -20.86 -9.67
C SER A 53 14.34 -21.66 -9.02
N GLY A 54 14.31 -23.01 -9.08
CA GLY A 54 15.29 -23.90 -8.49
C GLY A 54 16.64 -23.91 -9.21
N ASP A 55 16.64 -23.76 -10.54
CA ASP A 55 17.85 -23.86 -11.36
C ASP A 55 18.75 -22.60 -11.30
N LEU A 56 18.23 -21.46 -10.88
CA LEU A 56 19.01 -20.20 -10.78
C LEU A 56 19.78 -20.04 -9.46
N LEU A 57 19.54 -20.90 -8.45
CA LEU A 57 20.15 -20.82 -7.12
C LEU A 57 21.19 -21.92 -6.84
N ALA A 58 21.42 -22.86 -7.77
CA ALA A 58 22.26 -24.02 -7.55
C ALA A 58 23.79 -23.78 -7.71
N ASN A 59 24.24 -22.54 -7.94
CA ASN A 59 25.65 -22.28 -8.16
C ASN A 59 26.24 -21.17 -7.24
N ARG A 60 26.18 -21.41 -5.91
CA ARG A 60 27.00 -20.67 -4.94
C ARG A 60 27.64 -21.63 -3.94
N PRO A 61 28.98 -21.62 -3.79
CA PRO A 61 29.65 -22.52 -2.85
C PRO A 61 29.33 -22.14 -1.40
N ALA A 62 28.88 -23.14 -0.64
CA ALA A 62 28.61 -23.06 0.78
C ALA A 62 29.92 -22.84 1.57
N LYS A 63 29.94 -21.79 2.41
CA LYS A 63 30.81 -21.74 3.59
C LYS A 63 29.95 -21.98 4.83
N THR A 64 30.19 -23.15 5.39
CA THR A 64 29.62 -23.67 6.64
C THR A 64 30.08 -22.82 7.83
N HIS A 65 29.17 -22.23 8.55
CA HIS A 65 29.34 -21.99 9.99
C HIS A 65 28.04 -22.38 10.69
N ALA A 66 28.14 -23.47 11.44
CA ALA A 66 27.09 -23.93 12.35
C ALA A 66 26.98 -22.98 13.55
N ALA A 67 25.81 -22.50 13.84
CA ALA A 67 25.45 -21.94 15.14
C ALA A 67 23.94 -22.18 15.40
N LYS A 68 23.73 -23.12 16.25
CA LYS A 68 22.71 -23.39 17.28
C LYS A 68 21.51 -22.42 17.33
N GLN A 69 20.33 -22.96 16.97
CA GLN A 69 19.03 -22.36 17.20
C GLN A 69 18.68 -22.36 18.70
N PRO A 70 18.09 -21.31 19.24
CA PRO A 70 17.13 -21.38 20.32
C PRO A 70 15.75 -20.88 19.87
N ALA A 71 14.78 -21.64 20.28
CA ALA A 71 13.33 -21.46 20.45
C ALA A 71 12.67 -20.14 20.05
N ALA A 72 11.49 -20.34 19.43
CA ALA A 72 10.46 -19.35 19.14
C ALA A 72 10.15 -18.44 20.34
N ASN A 73 10.18 -17.14 20.07
CA ASN A 73 9.47 -16.16 20.89
C ASN A 73 8.62 -15.29 19.94
N GLU A 74 7.39 -15.06 20.36
CA GLU A 74 6.35 -14.25 19.74
C GLU A 74 6.84 -12.81 19.44
N PRO A 75 6.25 -12.10 18.46
CA PRO A 75 6.67 -10.73 18.12
C PRO A 75 6.18 -9.78 19.22
N THR A 76 7.04 -9.50 20.17
CA THR A 76 6.90 -8.31 21.02
C THR A 76 7.03 -7.09 20.12
N SER A 77 6.04 -6.19 20.15
CA SER A 77 6.11 -4.85 19.60
C SER A 77 7.40 -4.19 20.12
N GLU A 78 8.39 -4.07 19.24
CA GLU A 78 9.69 -3.50 19.62
C GLU A 78 9.52 -1.97 19.58
N ALA A 79 9.26 -1.38 20.76
CA ALA A 79 9.23 0.06 20.95
C ALA A 79 10.50 0.71 20.37
N ALA A 80 10.35 1.91 19.81
CA ALA A 80 11.46 2.68 19.28
C ALA A 80 12.57 2.83 20.34
N ALA A 81 13.80 2.42 20.00
CA ALA A 81 14.93 2.55 20.91
C ALA A 81 15.26 4.04 21.14
N PRO A 82 15.54 4.48 22.38
CA PRO A 82 15.96 5.84 22.66
C PRO A 82 17.33 6.11 22.03
N VAL A 83 17.54 7.36 21.65
CA VAL A 83 18.58 7.83 20.73
C VAL A 83 19.72 8.46 21.46
N ASP A 84 20.92 8.09 21.06
CA ASP A 84 22.06 9.00 21.06
C ASP A 84 21.86 10.02 19.92
N ASP A 85 22.57 11.13 19.91
CA ASP A 85 22.47 12.35 19.08
C ASP A 85 22.07 12.20 17.58
N ASP A 86 21.73 10.99 17.10
CA ASP A 86 21.56 10.60 15.71
C ASP A 86 20.11 10.32 15.23
N GLY A 87 19.07 10.47 16.06
CA GLY A 87 17.66 10.30 15.63
C GLY A 87 16.98 9.00 16.10
N VAL A 88 15.68 8.85 15.91
CA VAL A 88 14.88 7.66 16.26
C VAL A 88 15.00 6.60 15.17
N VAL A 89 15.49 5.42 15.52
CA VAL A 89 15.69 4.31 14.56
C VAL A 89 14.52 3.35 14.60
N LEU A 90 13.85 3.19 13.48
CA LEU A 90 12.77 2.23 13.27
C LEU A 90 13.30 1.08 12.42
N LYS A 91 13.03 -0.17 12.83
CA LYS A 91 13.40 -1.36 12.05
C LYS A 91 12.23 -1.83 11.18
N ALA A 92 12.52 -2.22 9.93
CA ALA A 92 11.52 -2.82 9.06
C ALA A 92 11.10 -4.19 9.60
N ASN A 93 9.78 -4.47 9.62
CA ASN A 93 9.25 -5.80 9.91
C ASN A 93 9.57 -6.80 8.77
N THR A 94 9.10 -8.03 8.88
CA THR A 94 9.31 -9.09 7.87
C THR A 94 8.76 -8.73 6.49
N SER A 95 7.70 -7.93 6.42
CA SER A 95 7.09 -7.44 5.19
C SER A 95 7.74 -6.17 4.62
N GLY A 96 8.77 -5.64 5.29
CA GLY A 96 9.47 -4.43 4.87
C GLY A 96 8.84 -3.12 5.33
N HIS A 97 7.79 -3.15 6.16
CA HIS A 97 7.13 -1.96 6.68
C HIS A 97 7.80 -1.49 7.97
N PHE A 98 7.84 -0.16 8.16
CA PHE A 98 8.29 0.49 9.39
C PHE A 98 7.09 0.78 10.27
N LYS A 99 6.95 0.04 11.36
CA LYS A 99 5.91 0.22 12.36
C LYS A 99 6.53 0.59 13.70
N THR A 100 5.84 1.43 14.47
CA THR A 100 6.25 1.82 15.81
C THR A 100 5.03 2.29 16.61
N ASP A 101 5.16 2.34 17.92
CA ASP A 101 4.21 3.03 18.77
C ASP A 101 4.51 4.54 18.74
N ALA A 102 3.48 5.33 18.52
CA ALA A 102 3.48 6.79 18.62
C ALA A 102 2.52 7.22 19.73
N GLU A 103 2.88 8.23 20.48
CA GLU A 103 1.92 8.90 21.37
C GLU A 103 1.18 9.98 20.58
N ILE A 104 -0.12 9.77 20.35
CA ILE A 104 -1.02 10.72 19.71
C ILE A 104 -1.91 11.35 20.79
N ASN A 105 -1.76 12.65 21.02
CA ASN A 105 -2.42 13.37 22.12
C ASN A 105 -2.19 12.68 23.49
N GLY A 106 -0.97 12.15 23.73
CA GLY A 106 -0.61 11.43 24.95
C GLY A 106 -1.18 10.01 25.08
N ARG A 107 -1.65 9.41 23.98
CA ARG A 107 -2.17 8.03 23.93
C ARG A 107 -1.36 7.21 22.94
N SER A 108 -0.92 6.02 23.36
CA SER A 108 -0.17 5.11 22.49
C SER A 108 -1.05 4.54 21.39
N VAL A 109 -0.56 4.65 20.15
CA VAL A 109 -1.19 4.15 18.92
C VAL A 109 -0.11 3.53 18.06
N GLU A 110 -0.28 2.29 17.59
CA GLU A 110 0.61 1.70 16.60
C GLU A 110 0.42 2.43 15.27
N VAL A 111 1.52 2.94 14.70
CA VAL A 111 1.52 3.64 13.42
C VAL A 111 2.46 2.96 12.43
N MET A 112 2.13 3.04 11.16
CA MET A 112 3.00 2.62 10.05
C MET A 112 3.46 3.87 9.29
N VAL A 113 4.77 4.00 9.09
CA VAL A 113 5.33 5.09 8.28
C VAL A 113 4.94 4.91 6.82
N ASP A 114 4.31 5.94 6.24
CA ASP A 114 3.86 5.94 4.86
C ASP A 114 4.15 7.29 4.18
N THR A 115 5.21 7.33 3.38
CA THR A 115 5.60 8.52 2.62
C THR A 115 4.65 8.81 1.45
N GLY A 116 3.78 7.86 1.08
CA GLY A 116 2.74 8.04 0.07
C GLY A 116 1.48 8.73 0.61
N ALA A 117 1.29 8.75 1.93
CA ALA A 117 0.17 9.45 2.57
C ALA A 117 0.50 10.93 2.74
N THR A 118 -0.34 11.82 2.21
CA THR A 118 -0.15 13.29 2.31
C THR A 118 -0.23 13.78 3.77
N MET A 119 -1.10 13.16 4.57
CA MET A 119 -1.32 13.53 5.97
C MET A 119 -1.36 12.29 6.86
N VAL A 120 -1.27 12.46 8.16
CA VAL A 120 -1.50 11.39 9.13
C VAL A 120 -2.93 10.90 8.96
N ALA A 121 -3.09 9.59 8.73
CA ALA A 121 -4.41 8.99 8.55
C ALA A 121 -4.69 8.02 9.71
N LEU A 122 -5.68 8.33 10.52
CA LEU A 122 -6.08 7.54 11.68
C LEU A 122 -7.20 6.57 11.30
N THR A 123 -7.15 5.37 11.87
CA THR A 123 -8.37 4.56 11.94
C THR A 123 -9.39 5.25 12.83
N TYR A 124 -10.67 4.90 12.69
CA TYR A 124 -11.72 5.46 13.54
C TYR A 124 -11.46 5.12 15.03
N GLU A 125 -11.05 3.90 15.29
CA GLU A 125 -10.77 3.36 16.62
C GLU A 125 -9.56 4.03 17.28
N ASP A 126 -8.51 4.31 16.51
CA ASP A 126 -7.32 5.00 17.02
C ASP A 126 -7.59 6.48 17.28
N ALA A 127 -8.45 7.12 16.46
CA ALA A 127 -8.90 8.47 16.71
C ALA A 127 -9.67 8.56 18.05
N GLU A 128 -10.62 7.65 18.30
CA GLU A 128 -11.32 7.58 19.58
C GLU A 128 -10.34 7.36 20.76
N ARG A 129 -9.33 6.46 20.58
CA ARG A 129 -8.27 6.22 21.58
C ARG A 129 -7.44 7.47 21.84
N ALA A 130 -7.13 8.23 20.80
CA ALA A 130 -6.40 9.50 20.89
C ALA A 130 -7.26 10.68 21.38
N GLY A 131 -8.50 10.42 21.82
CA GLY A 131 -9.42 11.44 22.34
C GLY A 131 -10.08 12.30 21.27
N ILE A 132 -10.06 11.86 20.00
CA ILE A 132 -10.69 12.53 18.85
C ILE A 132 -12.04 11.87 18.59
N PHE A 133 -13.13 12.50 19.04
CA PHE A 133 -14.49 11.97 18.89
C PHE A 133 -15.20 12.66 17.72
N LEU A 134 -15.71 11.85 16.79
CA LEU A 134 -16.30 12.32 15.53
C LEU A 134 -17.76 11.92 15.42
N ARG A 135 -18.54 12.81 14.81
CA ARG A 135 -19.92 12.55 14.40
C ARG A 135 -19.97 12.22 12.91
N PRO A 136 -21.01 11.55 12.42
CA PRO A 136 -21.15 11.27 10.99
C PRO A 136 -21.08 12.53 10.10
N SER A 137 -21.52 13.70 10.62
CA SER A 137 -21.45 14.99 9.93
C SER A 137 -20.03 15.53 9.75
N ASP A 138 -19.05 15.03 10.49
CA ASP A 138 -17.68 15.53 10.46
C ASP A 138 -16.87 14.91 9.29
N PHE A 139 -17.42 13.85 8.64
CA PHE A 139 -16.85 13.21 7.45
C PHE A 139 -17.17 14.00 6.18
N THR A 140 -16.57 15.17 6.05
CA THR A 140 -16.82 16.14 4.97
C THR A 140 -15.82 16.03 3.82
N GLY A 141 -14.68 15.37 4.04
CA GLY A 141 -13.64 15.21 3.04
C GLY A 141 -13.71 13.85 2.31
N THR A 142 -12.91 13.73 1.27
CA THR A 142 -12.67 12.47 0.56
C THR A 142 -11.17 12.25 0.39
N ALA A 143 -10.73 11.00 0.45
CA ALA A 143 -9.36 10.60 0.15
C ALA A 143 -9.35 9.49 -0.91
N THR A 144 -8.41 9.58 -1.84
CA THR A 144 -8.10 8.49 -2.76
C THR A 144 -7.13 7.54 -2.08
N THR A 145 -7.51 6.29 -1.95
CA THR A 145 -6.71 5.23 -1.33
C THR A 145 -6.48 4.10 -2.32
N ALA A 146 -5.60 3.16 -2.00
CA ALA A 146 -5.40 1.96 -2.81
C ALA A 146 -6.70 1.14 -3.02
N ASN A 147 -7.67 1.27 -2.11
CA ASN A 147 -8.97 0.59 -2.17
C ASN A 147 -10.09 1.46 -2.80
N GLY A 148 -9.73 2.59 -3.41
CA GLY A 148 -10.67 3.54 -4.01
C GLY A 148 -10.89 4.80 -3.17
N ILE A 149 -11.96 5.52 -3.47
CA ILE A 149 -12.32 6.76 -2.77
C ILE A 149 -13.04 6.41 -1.45
N SER A 150 -12.59 7.03 -0.36
CA SER A 150 -13.19 6.89 0.97
C SER A 150 -13.53 8.27 1.55
N LYS A 151 -14.60 8.35 2.34
CA LYS A 151 -14.88 9.54 3.13
C LYS A 151 -13.92 9.63 4.31
N ILE A 152 -13.53 10.85 4.62
CA ILE A 152 -12.65 11.17 5.75
C ILE A 152 -13.18 12.37 6.52
N ALA A 153 -12.90 12.42 7.81
CA ALA A 153 -13.05 13.60 8.65
C ALA A 153 -11.69 14.28 8.80
N PRO A 154 -11.48 15.49 8.25
CA PRO A 154 -10.27 16.27 8.52
C PRO A 154 -10.18 16.62 10.01
N VAL A 155 -8.99 16.44 10.60
CA VAL A 155 -8.75 16.72 12.02
C VAL A 155 -7.41 17.44 12.22
N LYS A 156 -7.29 18.17 13.32
CA LYS A 156 -6.02 18.71 13.80
C LYS A 156 -5.60 17.91 15.03
N ILE A 157 -4.47 17.21 14.92
CA ILE A 157 -3.88 16.45 16.02
C ILE A 157 -3.00 17.42 16.82
N SER A 158 -3.22 17.50 18.13
CA SER A 158 -2.50 18.47 18.98
C SER A 158 -1.03 18.18 19.00
N GLU A 159 -0.64 16.91 19.21
CA GLU A 159 0.76 16.48 19.17
C GLU A 159 0.88 14.99 18.81
N ILE A 160 2.01 14.65 18.20
CA ILE A 160 2.46 13.29 17.95
C ILE A 160 3.90 13.19 18.42
N THR A 161 4.18 12.20 19.28
CA THR A 161 5.53 11.91 19.80
C THR A 161 5.95 10.50 19.40
N ILE A 162 7.18 10.37 18.89
CA ILE A 162 7.81 9.08 18.58
C ILE A 162 9.22 9.12 19.14
N GLY A 163 9.50 8.29 20.16
CA GLY A 163 10.75 8.36 20.90
C GLY A 163 10.93 9.76 21.51
N GLY A 164 12.04 10.45 21.17
CA GLY A 164 12.31 11.83 21.61
C GLY A 164 11.73 12.92 20.70
N ILE A 165 11.14 12.57 19.56
CA ILE A 165 10.67 13.51 18.53
C ILE A 165 9.22 13.90 18.79
N THR A 166 8.91 15.19 18.97
CA THR A 166 7.53 15.68 19.13
C THR A 166 7.19 16.72 18.07
N VAL A 167 6.11 16.48 17.34
CA VAL A 167 5.55 17.42 16.36
C VAL A 167 4.14 17.82 16.80
N ARG A 168 3.89 19.14 16.87
CA ARG A 168 2.60 19.71 17.30
C ARG A 168 1.78 20.23 16.13
N ASN A 169 0.45 20.33 16.33
CA ASN A 169 -0.50 20.87 15.36
C ASN A 169 -0.39 20.16 13.99
N VAL A 170 -0.44 18.83 13.99
CA VAL A 170 -0.31 17.99 12.80
C VAL A 170 -1.66 17.88 12.09
N ASP A 171 -1.68 18.11 10.77
CA ASP A 171 -2.86 17.86 9.96
C ASP A 171 -3.07 16.35 9.80
N GLY A 172 -4.29 15.92 10.07
CA GLY A 172 -4.67 14.52 9.97
C GLY A 172 -6.05 14.34 9.34
N ALA A 173 -6.35 13.10 9.04
CA ALA A 173 -7.66 12.67 8.61
C ALA A 173 -8.04 11.38 9.33
N VAL A 174 -9.30 11.23 9.67
CA VAL A 174 -9.85 9.99 10.22
C VAL A 174 -10.70 9.32 9.15
N ALA A 175 -10.45 8.06 8.85
CA ALA A 175 -11.26 7.27 7.94
C ALA A 175 -12.57 6.84 8.61
N GLU A 176 -13.63 6.61 7.84
CA GLU A 176 -14.86 5.99 8.33
C GLU A 176 -14.54 4.62 8.97
N ARG A 177 -15.35 4.22 9.95
CA ARG A 177 -15.17 2.96 10.68
C ARG A 177 -15.05 1.76 9.73
N GLY A 178 -14.00 0.96 9.94
CA GLY A 178 -13.70 -0.25 9.15
C GLY A 178 -13.14 0.02 7.74
N LYS A 179 -12.82 1.27 7.39
CA LYS A 179 -12.24 1.61 6.07
C LYS A 179 -10.71 1.57 6.04
N MET A 180 -10.06 1.58 7.20
CA MET A 180 -8.61 1.43 7.36
C MET A 180 -8.30 0.32 8.37
N GLN A 181 -7.20 -0.41 8.14
CA GLN A 181 -6.74 -1.50 9.01
C GLN A 181 -5.62 -1.07 9.97
N GLY A 182 -5.06 0.12 9.82
CA GLY A 182 -4.00 0.65 10.65
C GLY A 182 -3.78 2.13 10.40
N THR A 183 -3.26 2.82 11.39
CA THR A 183 -2.94 4.25 11.33
C THR A 183 -1.65 4.48 10.55
N LEU A 184 -1.69 5.46 9.63
CA LEU A 184 -0.56 5.83 8.78
C LEU A 184 0.07 7.14 9.27
N LEU A 185 1.39 7.13 9.41
CA LEU A 185 2.19 8.30 9.71
C LEU A 185 2.65 8.95 8.39
N GLY A 186 1.89 9.92 7.90
CA GLY A 186 2.09 10.55 6.59
C GLY A 186 2.95 11.81 6.62
N MET A 187 3.01 12.47 5.45
CA MET A 187 3.90 13.61 5.21
C MET A 187 3.59 14.86 6.04
N SER A 188 2.36 15.02 6.55
CA SER A 188 2.05 16.12 7.49
C SER A 188 2.83 16.05 8.81
N PHE A 189 3.33 14.86 9.17
CA PHE A 189 4.28 14.64 10.26
C PHE A 189 5.72 14.55 9.71
N LEU A 190 5.97 13.62 8.78
CA LEU A 190 7.31 13.29 8.28
C LEU A 190 7.99 14.51 7.64
N GLY A 191 7.25 15.34 6.91
CA GLY A 191 7.77 16.54 6.26
C GLY A 191 8.12 17.69 7.21
N ARG A 192 7.86 17.55 8.51
CA ARG A 192 8.22 18.52 9.55
C ARG A 192 9.48 18.11 10.32
N LEU A 193 10.01 16.94 10.02
CA LEU A 193 11.28 16.47 10.51
C LEU A 193 12.42 17.13 9.74
N SER A 194 13.57 17.32 10.38
CA SER A 194 14.75 17.86 9.70
C SER A 194 15.28 16.90 8.63
N ARG A 195 15.18 15.58 8.89
CA ARG A 195 15.63 14.54 7.97
C ARG A 195 14.96 13.20 8.26
N VAL A 196 14.75 12.42 7.19
CA VAL A 196 14.28 11.03 7.25
C VAL A 196 15.22 10.19 6.38
N ASP A 197 16.04 9.36 7.00
CA ASP A 197 17.03 8.52 6.31
C ASP A 197 16.58 7.07 6.24
N MET A 198 16.55 6.49 5.04
CA MET A 198 16.30 5.08 4.87
C MET A 198 17.62 4.35 4.59
N ARG A 199 17.98 3.37 5.44
CA ARG A 199 19.21 2.57 5.34
C ARG A 199 18.88 1.08 5.42
N SER A 200 18.96 0.37 4.31
CA SER A 200 18.67 -1.07 4.26
C SER A 200 17.31 -1.43 4.85
N ARG A 201 17.27 -1.89 6.10
CA ARG A 201 16.06 -2.24 6.85
C ARG A 201 15.81 -1.33 8.06
N ALA A 202 16.41 -0.17 8.08
CA ALA A 202 16.23 0.84 9.13
C ALA A 202 15.77 2.15 8.52
N LEU A 203 14.88 2.85 9.22
CA LEU A 203 14.46 4.21 8.96
C LEU A 203 14.83 5.06 10.16
N VAL A 204 15.60 6.12 9.94
CA VAL A 204 16.05 7.04 10.99
C VAL A 204 15.32 8.36 10.84
N LEU A 205 14.63 8.77 11.91
CA LEU A 205 13.89 10.03 11.98
C LEU A 205 14.72 11.03 12.80
N HIS A 206 14.94 12.25 12.28
CA HIS A 206 15.67 13.33 12.95
C HIS A 206 14.75 14.53 13.17
N GLN A 207 14.81 15.14 14.36
CA GLN A 207 14.05 16.36 14.70
C GLN A 207 14.73 17.62 14.17
#